data_e631b245a022732f25a9886837745eeb
#
_entry.id   e631b245a022732f25a9886837745eeb
#
_cell.length_a   1.000
_cell.length_b   1.000
_cell.length_c   1.000
_cell.angle_alpha   90.00
_cell.angle_beta   90.00
_cell.angle_gamma   90.00
#
_symmetry.space_group_name_H-M   'P 1'
#
loop_
_entity.id
_entity.type
_entity.pdbx_description
1 polymer ?
#
loop_
_entity_poly.entity_id
_entity_poly.type
_entity_poly.pdbx_seq_one_letter_code
_entity_poly.pdbx_strand_id
1 'polypeptide(L)'
;ALVPSAVAADEQYGATVPYTRYEAEEASRSDGTTLERSDDIESTAIEASGQYYVALNDKNSSVDFTASTAANALDLRFTLPDHTSGRVDVRVNNETVATLDLSSETAWQYVGGDHVYDEPGDGRKARFRFDEVHTLLGRQVEKDDHIQIVKVGDDQNAYGIDFIELEQAAPAIERPEGAVSVADYQGARPDDGVDDSDALIWAMNQAAVTSKTVYIPAGTWEFGRKIGLDHSGLTIQGAGMWHTNVRFTSDQAGGGGFVFNRGVGGVTMTDFYMSSNLTSRFGEKAQYKGFAGSAGANTRVANVW
;
A
#
# COMPACT_ATOMS: atom_id res chain seq x y z
N ALA A 1 22.13 -21.35 44.02
CA ALA A 1 20.96 -20.61 43.64
C ALA A 1 21.01 -20.38 42.11
N LEU A 2 20.16 -21.06 41.37
CA LEU A 2 19.99 -20.86 39.94
C LEU A 2 19.18 -19.56 39.74
N VAL A 3 19.76 -18.57 39.07
CA VAL A 3 19.03 -17.39 38.60
C VAL A 3 18.18 -17.84 37.42
N PRO A 4 16.87 -17.65 37.44
CA PRO A 4 16.05 -17.95 36.27
C PRO A 4 16.46 -16.99 35.16
N SER A 5 16.86 -17.53 34.00
CA SER A 5 17.00 -16.76 32.76
C SER A 5 15.62 -16.16 32.43
N ALA A 6 15.56 -14.84 32.35
CA ALA A 6 14.40 -14.18 31.79
C ALA A 6 14.24 -14.69 30.35
N VAL A 7 13.14 -15.39 30.10
CA VAL A 7 12.71 -15.68 28.74
C VAL A 7 12.41 -14.32 28.12
N ALA A 8 13.16 -13.96 27.08
CA ALA A 8 12.83 -12.79 26.27
C ALA A 8 11.38 -12.97 25.81
N ALA A 9 10.56 -11.95 26.00
CA ALA A 9 9.22 -11.95 25.42
C ALA A 9 9.41 -12.19 23.91
N ASP A 10 8.69 -13.18 23.37
CA ASP A 10 8.67 -13.40 21.93
C ASP A 10 8.30 -12.07 21.25
N GLU A 11 9.24 -11.54 20.47
CA GLU A 11 8.92 -10.41 19.60
C GLU A 11 7.84 -10.90 18.64
N GLN A 12 6.67 -10.30 18.72
CA GLN A 12 5.56 -10.62 17.82
C GLN A 12 5.90 -10.06 16.44
N TYR A 13 6.11 -10.95 15.49
CA TYR A 13 6.29 -10.60 14.08
C TYR A 13 4.93 -10.71 13.37
N GLY A 14 4.70 -9.81 12.39
CA GLY A 14 3.49 -9.76 11.60
C GLY A 14 2.54 -8.63 12.01
N ALA A 15 1.34 -8.64 11.45
CA ALA A 15 0.35 -7.60 11.70
C ALA A 15 -0.07 -7.60 13.18
N THR A 16 -0.01 -6.43 13.79
CA THR A 16 -0.43 -6.20 15.18
C THR A 16 -1.80 -5.55 15.29
N VAL A 17 -2.36 -5.10 14.15
CA VAL A 17 -3.69 -4.48 14.07
C VAL A 17 -4.71 -5.57 13.74
N PRO A 18 -5.77 -5.73 14.55
CA PRO A 18 -6.82 -6.69 14.25
C PRO A 18 -7.62 -6.25 13.02
N TYR A 19 -7.81 -7.14 12.09
CA TYR A 19 -8.67 -6.98 10.92
C TYR A 19 -9.67 -8.12 10.81
N THR A 20 -10.73 -7.91 10.05
CA THR A 20 -11.70 -8.96 9.72
C THR A 20 -11.77 -9.11 8.22
N ARG A 21 -11.43 -10.30 7.73
CA ARG A 21 -11.47 -10.63 6.31
C ARG A 21 -12.83 -11.20 5.92
N TYR A 22 -13.27 -10.84 4.72
CA TYR A 22 -14.49 -11.31 4.08
C TYR A 22 -14.15 -11.77 2.66
N GLU A 23 -14.22 -13.07 2.42
CA GLU A 23 -13.93 -13.68 1.12
C GLU A 23 -15.08 -13.39 0.14
N ALA A 24 -14.74 -13.02 -1.09
CA ALA A 24 -15.74 -12.63 -2.09
C ALA A 24 -16.61 -13.80 -2.56
N GLU A 25 -16.05 -15.02 -2.59
CA GLU A 25 -16.80 -16.23 -2.94
C GLU A 25 -17.88 -16.60 -1.93
N GLU A 26 -17.76 -16.17 -0.67
CA GLU A 26 -18.73 -16.39 0.40
C GLU A 26 -19.80 -15.30 0.45
N ALA A 27 -19.60 -14.20 -0.27
CA ALA A 27 -20.46 -13.04 -0.27
C ALA A 27 -21.63 -13.16 -1.24
N SER A 28 -22.66 -12.32 -1.08
CA SER A 28 -23.74 -12.19 -2.05
C SER A 28 -23.23 -11.49 -3.31
N ARG A 29 -23.82 -11.79 -4.46
CA ARG A 29 -23.38 -11.30 -5.75
C ARG A 29 -24.55 -10.83 -6.59
N SER A 30 -24.38 -9.72 -7.29
CA SER A 30 -25.37 -9.24 -8.26
C SER A 30 -25.31 -10.04 -9.57
N ASP A 31 -26.28 -9.82 -10.45
CA ASP A 31 -26.16 -10.21 -11.85
C ASP A 31 -24.92 -9.55 -12.49
N GLY A 32 -24.40 -10.16 -13.56
CA GLY A 32 -23.18 -9.69 -14.23
C GLY A 32 -21.90 -10.03 -13.51
N THR A 33 -21.93 -11.00 -12.59
CA THR A 33 -20.74 -11.54 -11.91
C THR A 33 -20.52 -13.00 -12.25
N THR A 34 -19.26 -13.46 -12.17
CA THR A 34 -18.91 -14.89 -12.25
C THR A 34 -17.99 -15.28 -11.09
N LEU A 35 -18.15 -16.51 -10.60
CA LEU A 35 -17.21 -17.10 -9.64
C LEU A 35 -16.11 -17.79 -10.43
N GLU A 36 -14.91 -17.30 -10.28
CA GLU A 36 -13.72 -17.84 -10.92
C GLU A 36 -12.99 -18.80 -9.98
N ARG A 37 -12.59 -19.93 -10.51
CA ARG A 37 -11.80 -20.94 -9.79
C ARG A 37 -10.90 -21.66 -10.76
N SER A 38 -9.71 -22.05 -10.31
CA SER A 38 -8.83 -22.93 -11.06
C SER A 38 -7.85 -23.64 -10.14
N ASP A 39 -7.47 -24.82 -10.51
CA ASP A 39 -6.32 -25.58 -9.97
C ASP A 39 -5.14 -25.60 -10.96
N ASP A 40 -5.26 -24.90 -12.09
CA ASP A 40 -4.18 -24.69 -13.04
C ASP A 40 -3.22 -23.62 -12.52
N ILE A 41 -1.96 -24.00 -12.30
CA ILE A 41 -0.89 -23.11 -11.81
C ILE A 41 -0.66 -21.88 -12.71
N GLU A 42 -1.06 -21.94 -13.97
CA GLU A 42 -0.95 -20.84 -14.91
C GLU A 42 -2.13 -19.87 -14.84
N SER A 43 -3.22 -20.25 -14.16
CA SER A 43 -4.39 -19.37 -14.03
C SER A 43 -4.20 -18.32 -12.93
N THR A 44 -4.93 -17.19 -13.06
CA THR A 44 -4.96 -16.17 -12.03
C THR A 44 -5.60 -16.67 -10.74
N ALA A 45 -6.64 -17.50 -10.83
CA ALA A 45 -7.39 -17.97 -9.68
C ALA A 45 -6.55 -18.81 -8.69
N ILE A 46 -5.43 -19.41 -9.12
CA ILE A 46 -4.57 -20.18 -8.21
C ILE A 46 -3.92 -19.29 -7.12
N GLU A 47 -3.76 -18.01 -7.40
CA GLU A 47 -3.16 -17.03 -6.49
C GLU A 47 -4.19 -16.36 -5.57
N ALA A 48 -5.49 -16.58 -5.83
CA ALA A 48 -6.55 -16.07 -4.98
C ALA A 48 -6.60 -16.80 -3.64
N SER A 49 -7.11 -16.14 -2.61
CA SER A 49 -7.46 -16.77 -1.35
C SER A 49 -8.43 -17.92 -1.60
N GLY A 50 -8.20 -19.08 -0.99
CA GLY A 50 -9.02 -20.26 -1.26
C GLY A 50 -9.02 -20.74 -2.72
N GLN A 51 -8.27 -20.12 -3.63
CA GLN A 51 -8.27 -20.34 -5.07
C GLN A 51 -9.59 -19.94 -5.76
N TYR A 52 -10.28 -18.98 -5.19
CA TYR A 52 -11.52 -18.41 -5.73
C TYR A 52 -11.45 -16.89 -5.74
N TYR A 53 -12.12 -16.27 -6.71
CA TYR A 53 -12.44 -14.85 -6.69
C TYR A 53 -13.74 -14.59 -7.46
N VAL A 54 -14.34 -13.44 -7.26
CA VAL A 54 -15.55 -13.03 -7.99
C VAL A 54 -15.17 -12.01 -9.05
N ALA A 55 -15.47 -12.28 -10.32
CA ALA A 55 -15.29 -11.35 -11.42
C ALA A 55 -16.55 -10.49 -11.60
N LEU A 56 -16.35 -9.17 -11.55
CA LEU A 56 -17.36 -8.16 -11.90
C LEU A 56 -17.25 -7.88 -13.40
N ASN A 57 -18.12 -8.47 -14.21
CA ASN A 57 -18.04 -8.38 -15.67
C ASN A 57 -18.71 -7.12 -16.21
N ASP A 58 -19.87 -6.77 -15.66
CA ASP A 58 -20.70 -5.69 -16.15
C ASP A 58 -20.59 -4.44 -15.28
N LYS A 59 -20.80 -3.28 -15.89
CA LYS A 59 -20.96 -2.04 -15.12
C LYS A 59 -22.13 -2.20 -14.12
N ASN A 60 -21.92 -1.73 -12.90
CA ASN A 60 -22.80 -1.85 -11.74
C ASN A 60 -22.94 -3.28 -11.17
N SER A 61 -22.19 -4.28 -11.69
CA SER A 61 -22.11 -5.54 -10.97
C SER A 61 -21.37 -5.35 -9.64
N SER A 62 -21.73 -6.14 -8.63
CA SER A 62 -21.23 -5.98 -7.26
C SER A 62 -21.01 -7.30 -6.53
N VAL A 63 -20.15 -7.24 -5.53
CA VAL A 63 -20.06 -8.20 -4.42
C VAL A 63 -20.51 -7.50 -3.16
N ASP A 64 -21.38 -8.17 -2.38
CA ASP A 64 -22.07 -7.59 -1.23
C ASP A 64 -21.74 -8.35 0.04
N PHE A 65 -21.16 -7.65 1.00
CA PHE A 65 -20.73 -8.17 2.30
C PHE A 65 -21.60 -7.60 3.42
N THR A 66 -21.65 -8.31 4.55
CA THR A 66 -22.26 -7.79 5.78
C THR A 66 -21.19 -7.66 6.84
N ALA A 67 -21.00 -6.48 7.39
CA ALA A 67 -20.01 -6.23 8.42
C ALA A 67 -20.33 -7.01 9.70
N SER A 68 -19.38 -7.77 10.21
CA SER A 68 -19.52 -8.50 11.49
C SER A 68 -19.02 -7.71 12.70
N THR A 69 -18.21 -6.68 12.43
CA THR A 69 -17.59 -5.80 13.42
C THR A 69 -17.58 -4.36 12.93
N ALA A 70 -17.41 -3.40 13.83
CA ALA A 70 -17.23 -2.00 13.50
C ALA A 70 -15.87 -1.77 12.82
N ALA A 71 -15.82 -0.84 11.85
CA ALA A 71 -14.61 -0.48 11.11
C ALA A 71 -14.70 0.94 10.52
N ASN A 72 -13.56 1.53 10.18
CA ASN A 72 -13.49 2.81 9.48
C ASN A 72 -12.49 2.79 8.32
N ALA A 73 -11.89 1.64 8.06
CA ALA A 73 -10.88 1.44 7.03
C ALA A 73 -11.13 0.11 6.30
N LEU A 74 -10.78 0.08 5.02
CA LEU A 74 -10.97 -1.08 4.15
C LEU A 74 -9.72 -1.28 3.31
N ASP A 75 -9.29 -2.53 3.23
CA ASP A 75 -8.40 -3.05 2.20
C ASP A 75 -9.18 -3.92 1.22
N LEU A 76 -8.86 -3.82 -0.05
CA LEU A 76 -9.45 -4.58 -1.15
C LEU A 76 -8.35 -5.30 -1.92
N ARG A 77 -8.39 -6.63 -1.95
CA ARG A 77 -7.55 -7.41 -2.85
C ARG A 77 -8.27 -7.69 -4.16
N PHE A 78 -7.62 -7.35 -5.26
CA PHE A 78 -8.23 -7.38 -6.58
C PHE A 78 -7.29 -7.93 -7.66
N THR A 79 -7.88 -8.30 -8.81
CA THR A 79 -7.15 -8.57 -10.05
C THR A 79 -7.83 -7.91 -11.25
N LEU A 80 -7.02 -7.55 -12.24
CA LEU A 80 -7.47 -7.00 -13.52
C LEU A 80 -6.75 -7.72 -14.67
N PRO A 81 -7.27 -7.67 -15.89
CA PRO A 81 -6.49 -8.02 -17.08
C PRO A 81 -5.20 -7.20 -17.12
N ASP A 82 -4.14 -7.81 -17.62
CA ASP A 82 -2.82 -7.17 -17.68
C ASP A 82 -2.86 -5.89 -18.53
N HIS A 83 -2.06 -4.89 -18.16
CA HIS A 83 -2.02 -3.53 -18.78
C HIS A 83 -3.36 -2.79 -18.79
N THR A 84 -4.15 -2.99 -17.76
CA THR A 84 -5.43 -2.27 -17.62
C THR A 84 -5.54 -1.54 -16.32
N SER A 85 -6.49 -0.63 -16.27
CA SER A 85 -6.91 0.06 -15.06
C SER A 85 -8.42 -0.02 -14.94
N GLY A 86 -8.93 0.17 -13.75
CA GLY A 86 -10.35 0.13 -13.46
C GLY A 86 -10.72 1.01 -12.29
N ARG A 87 -11.99 1.04 -11.98
CA ARG A 87 -12.50 1.80 -10.84
C ARG A 87 -13.68 1.10 -10.20
N VAL A 88 -13.66 1.04 -8.88
CA VAL A 88 -14.78 0.52 -8.09
C VAL A 88 -15.24 1.54 -7.06
N ASP A 89 -16.55 1.58 -6.79
CA ASP A 89 -17.10 2.25 -5.63
C ASP A 89 -17.14 1.28 -4.44
N VAL A 90 -16.77 1.79 -3.28
CA VAL A 90 -17.11 1.19 -1.99
C VAL A 90 -18.38 1.87 -1.49
N ARG A 91 -19.44 1.11 -1.28
CA ARG A 91 -20.69 1.62 -0.74
C ARG A 91 -20.99 1.00 0.61
N VAL A 92 -21.51 1.81 1.50
CA VAL A 92 -22.02 1.37 2.81
C VAL A 92 -23.49 1.75 2.87
N ASN A 93 -24.37 0.74 3.02
CA ASN A 93 -25.83 0.89 3.01
C ASN A 93 -26.33 1.68 1.77
N ASN A 94 -25.79 1.35 0.59
CA ASN A 94 -26.06 1.98 -0.72
C ASN A 94 -25.50 3.42 -0.89
N GLU A 95 -24.79 3.96 0.07
CA GLU A 95 -24.11 5.26 -0.06
C GLU A 95 -22.65 5.04 -0.46
N THR A 96 -22.17 5.68 -1.53
CA THR A 96 -20.76 5.64 -1.93
C THR A 96 -19.95 6.42 -0.90
N VAL A 97 -19.02 5.72 -0.25
CA VAL A 97 -18.14 6.27 0.79
C VAL A 97 -16.70 6.44 0.31
N ALA A 98 -16.32 5.69 -0.72
CA ALA A 98 -15.02 5.81 -1.38
C ALA A 98 -15.13 5.33 -2.83
N THR A 99 -14.22 5.81 -3.68
CA THR A 99 -13.99 5.30 -5.02
C THR A 99 -12.52 4.94 -5.14
N LEU A 100 -12.22 3.70 -5.51
CA LEU A 100 -10.87 3.18 -5.60
C LEU A 100 -10.45 3.03 -7.05
N ASP A 101 -9.31 3.61 -7.40
CA ASP A 101 -8.65 3.38 -8.68
C ASP A 101 -7.82 2.09 -8.59
N LEU A 102 -8.02 1.20 -9.55
CA LEU A 102 -7.34 -0.09 -9.66
C LEU A 102 -6.37 -0.05 -10.84
N SER A 103 -5.22 -0.69 -10.70
CA SER A 103 -4.22 -0.77 -11.78
C SER A 103 -3.51 -2.12 -11.77
N SER A 104 -3.26 -2.68 -12.95
CA SER A 104 -2.43 -3.87 -13.11
C SER A 104 -0.96 -3.58 -13.35
N GLU A 105 -0.49 -2.34 -13.13
CA GLU A 105 0.88 -1.94 -13.45
C GLU A 105 1.87 -2.12 -12.28
N THR A 106 1.42 -2.44 -11.08
CA THR A 106 2.25 -2.43 -9.87
C THR A 106 2.57 -3.79 -9.28
N ALA A 107 1.70 -4.79 -9.46
CA ALA A 107 1.92 -6.15 -8.97
C ALA A 107 1.89 -7.16 -10.13
N TRP A 108 2.99 -7.84 -10.39
CA TRP A 108 3.12 -8.75 -11.52
C TRP A 108 4.15 -9.84 -11.29
N GLN A 109 3.95 -10.96 -11.96
CA GLN A 109 4.90 -12.05 -11.99
C GLN A 109 5.83 -11.91 -13.19
N TYR A 110 7.13 -11.82 -12.94
CA TYR A 110 8.13 -11.81 -13.98
C TYR A 110 8.34 -13.24 -14.51
N VAL A 111 8.21 -13.42 -15.81
CA VAL A 111 8.34 -14.74 -16.48
C VAL A 111 9.60 -14.86 -17.34
N GLY A 112 10.51 -13.90 -17.25
CA GLY A 112 11.77 -13.86 -17.97
C GLY A 112 11.76 -12.88 -19.14
N GLY A 113 12.91 -12.67 -19.74
CA GLY A 113 13.20 -11.77 -20.85
C GLY A 113 14.70 -11.56 -20.98
N ASP A 114 15.13 -10.87 -22.02
CA ASP A 114 16.55 -10.61 -22.27
C ASP A 114 17.09 -9.53 -21.33
N HIS A 115 16.22 -8.67 -20.88
CA HIS A 115 16.55 -7.58 -19.98
C HIS A 115 15.46 -7.43 -18.91
N VAL A 116 15.87 -7.20 -17.65
CA VAL A 116 14.93 -7.16 -16.50
C VAL A 116 13.92 -6.01 -16.54
N TYR A 117 14.14 -5.04 -17.42
CA TYR A 117 13.27 -3.87 -17.55
C TYR A 117 12.42 -3.90 -18.83
N ASP A 118 12.56 -4.96 -19.61
CA ASP A 118 11.84 -5.11 -20.85
C ASP A 118 10.81 -6.23 -20.74
N GLU A 119 9.73 -6.08 -21.45
CA GLU A 119 8.77 -7.17 -21.57
C GLU A 119 9.40 -8.32 -22.39
N PRO A 120 9.22 -9.61 -22.00
CA PRO A 120 9.81 -10.72 -22.71
C PRO A 120 9.42 -10.73 -24.19
N GLY A 121 10.44 -10.72 -25.08
CA GLY A 121 10.24 -10.70 -26.54
C GLY A 121 9.85 -12.02 -27.17
N ASP A 122 9.86 -13.14 -26.41
CA ASP A 122 9.64 -14.51 -26.89
C ASP A 122 8.20 -15.03 -26.69
N GLY A 123 7.26 -14.11 -26.42
CA GLY A 123 5.86 -14.42 -26.16
C GLY A 123 5.55 -14.79 -24.70
N ARG A 124 6.58 -14.93 -23.85
CA ARG A 124 6.38 -15.02 -22.41
C ARG A 124 6.11 -13.62 -21.88
N LYS A 125 4.92 -13.37 -21.43
CA LYS A 125 4.54 -12.06 -20.87
C LYS A 125 4.56 -12.10 -19.37
N ALA A 126 5.01 -11.00 -18.75
CA ALA A 126 4.75 -10.77 -17.35
C ALA A 126 3.23 -10.79 -17.12
N ARG A 127 2.81 -11.33 -15.99
CA ARG A 127 1.38 -11.48 -15.67
C ARG A 127 1.09 -10.71 -14.42
N PHE A 128 0.09 -9.87 -14.51
CA PHE A 128 -0.54 -9.34 -13.30
C PHE A 128 -1.28 -10.49 -12.59
N ARG A 129 -1.19 -10.53 -11.28
CA ARG A 129 -1.90 -11.50 -10.45
C ARG A 129 -2.91 -10.79 -9.59
N PHE A 130 -2.54 -10.43 -8.38
CA PHE A 130 -3.36 -9.67 -7.46
C PHE A 130 -2.56 -8.52 -6.88
N ASP A 131 -3.26 -7.44 -6.58
CA ASP A 131 -2.74 -6.31 -5.81
C ASP A 131 -3.77 -5.90 -4.76
N GLU A 132 -3.38 -5.04 -3.86
CA GLU A 132 -4.22 -4.54 -2.79
C GLU A 132 -4.30 -3.03 -2.86
N VAL A 133 -5.48 -2.49 -2.55
CA VAL A 133 -5.72 -1.07 -2.43
C VAL A 133 -6.51 -0.79 -1.17
N HIS A 134 -6.07 0.18 -0.40
CA HIS A 134 -6.66 0.49 0.89
C HIS A 134 -7.20 1.92 0.97
N THR A 135 -8.16 2.15 1.85
CA THR A 135 -8.72 3.48 2.08
C THR A 135 -9.35 3.62 3.47
N LEU A 136 -9.32 4.85 3.98
CA LEU A 136 -10.23 5.24 5.07
C LEU A 136 -11.62 5.49 4.49
N LEU A 137 -12.65 4.98 5.14
CA LEU A 137 -14.02 5.03 4.63
C LEU A 137 -14.72 6.38 4.86
N GLY A 138 -14.07 7.34 5.53
CA GLY A 138 -14.65 8.65 5.82
C GLY A 138 -15.87 8.60 6.77
N ARG A 139 -16.28 7.40 7.19
CA ARG A 139 -17.36 7.16 8.16
C ARG A 139 -17.10 5.89 8.94
N GLN A 140 -17.78 5.74 10.06
CA GLN A 140 -17.83 4.49 10.80
C GLN A 140 -18.79 3.51 10.10
N VAL A 141 -18.33 2.30 9.87
CA VAL A 141 -19.13 1.12 9.54
C VAL A 141 -19.48 0.45 10.84
N GLU A 142 -20.74 0.09 11.03
CA GLU A 142 -21.21 -0.63 12.20
C GLU A 142 -21.45 -2.12 11.89
N LYS A 143 -21.55 -2.93 12.91
CA LYS A 143 -21.96 -4.31 12.72
C LYS A 143 -23.33 -4.37 12.03
N ASP A 144 -23.49 -5.32 11.12
CA ASP A 144 -24.65 -5.57 10.27
C ASP A 144 -24.87 -4.51 9.14
N ASP A 145 -23.95 -3.53 8.98
CA ASP A 145 -23.95 -2.67 7.79
C ASP A 145 -23.65 -3.47 6.53
N HIS A 146 -24.29 -3.09 5.44
CA HIS A 146 -24.07 -3.62 4.09
C HIS A 146 -22.90 -2.90 3.42
N ILE A 147 -21.93 -3.66 2.92
CA ILE A 147 -20.77 -3.14 2.19
C ILE A 147 -20.79 -3.72 0.79
N GLN A 148 -20.71 -2.87 -0.22
CA GLN A 148 -20.71 -3.28 -1.61
C GLN A 148 -19.43 -2.79 -2.30
N ILE A 149 -18.81 -3.68 -3.06
CA ILE A 149 -17.77 -3.32 -4.03
C ILE A 149 -18.42 -3.36 -5.41
N VAL A 150 -18.54 -2.20 -6.04
CA VAL A 150 -19.33 -2.02 -7.26
C VAL A 150 -18.42 -1.57 -8.40
N LYS A 151 -18.45 -2.28 -9.53
CA LYS A 151 -17.78 -1.84 -10.75
C LYS A 151 -18.42 -0.60 -11.33
N VAL A 152 -17.67 0.49 -11.49
CA VAL A 152 -18.18 1.74 -12.07
C VAL A 152 -17.58 2.07 -13.43
N GLY A 153 -16.55 1.35 -13.88
CA GLY A 153 -15.97 1.48 -15.21
C GLY A 153 -16.95 1.05 -16.32
N ASP A 154 -16.90 1.75 -17.45
CA ASP A 154 -17.67 1.40 -18.66
C ASP A 154 -16.89 0.48 -19.61
N ASP A 155 -15.69 0.07 -19.24
CA ASP A 155 -14.84 -0.83 -20.01
C ASP A 155 -15.35 -2.28 -19.99
N GLN A 156 -14.84 -3.10 -20.90
CA GLN A 156 -15.21 -4.51 -21.03
C GLN A 156 -14.35 -5.45 -20.18
N ASN A 157 -13.46 -4.91 -19.34
CA ASN A 157 -12.60 -5.72 -18.49
C ASN A 157 -13.38 -6.28 -17.31
N ALA A 158 -13.15 -7.54 -16.98
CA ALA A 158 -13.62 -8.10 -15.72
C ALA A 158 -12.70 -7.60 -14.58
N TYR A 159 -13.29 -7.18 -13.46
CA TYR A 159 -12.56 -6.83 -12.24
C TYR A 159 -12.74 -7.96 -11.24
N GLY A 160 -11.65 -8.68 -10.95
CA GLY A 160 -11.70 -9.75 -9.97
C GLY A 160 -11.58 -9.20 -8.56
N ILE A 161 -12.48 -9.61 -7.69
CA ILE A 161 -12.48 -9.29 -6.26
C ILE A 161 -12.19 -10.59 -5.50
N ASP A 162 -11.10 -10.61 -4.76
CA ASP A 162 -10.67 -11.75 -3.95
C ASP A 162 -11.29 -11.66 -2.54
N PHE A 163 -10.93 -10.63 -1.80
CA PHE A 163 -11.49 -10.36 -0.48
C PHE A 163 -11.50 -8.87 -0.15
N ILE A 164 -12.20 -8.51 0.90
CA ILE A 164 -11.99 -7.26 1.62
C ILE A 164 -11.53 -7.54 3.05
N GLU A 165 -10.74 -6.65 3.60
CA GLU A 165 -10.41 -6.60 5.01
C GLU A 165 -10.93 -5.30 5.62
N LEU A 166 -11.58 -5.42 6.76
CA LEU A 166 -12.07 -4.27 7.51
C LEU A 166 -11.24 -4.09 8.78
N GLU A 167 -10.83 -2.86 9.03
CA GLU A 167 -10.07 -2.47 10.21
C GLU A 167 -10.71 -1.29 10.94
N GLN A 168 -10.46 -1.23 12.24
CA GLN A 168 -10.65 -0.02 13.02
C GLN A 168 -9.30 0.72 13.08
N ALA A 169 -9.03 1.56 12.07
CA ALA A 169 -7.83 2.39 12.05
C ALA A 169 -7.83 3.38 13.23
N ALA A 170 -6.69 3.47 13.89
CA ALA A 170 -6.49 4.44 14.96
C ALA A 170 -6.52 5.87 14.39
N PRO A 171 -6.83 6.90 15.19
CA PRO A 171 -6.65 8.30 14.80
C PRO A 171 -5.20 8.58 14.39
N ALA A 172 -5.03 9.62 13.55
CA ALA A 172 -3.70 10.08 13.16
C ALA A 172 -2.83 10.36 14.40
N ILE A 173 -1.59 9.86 14.36
CA ILE A 173 -0.59 10.10 15.39
C ILE A 173 -0.19 11.58 15.33
N GLU A 174 -0.26 12.25 16.47
CA GLU A 174 0.20 13.63 16.58
C GLU A 174 1.74 13.71 16.51
N ARG A 175 2.25 14.87 16.12
CA ARG A 175 3.68 15.14 16.08
C ARG A 175 4.32 14.88 17.45
N PRO A 176 5.32 13.98 17.54
CA PRO A 176 6.05 13.74 18.78
C PRO A 176 6.75 15.03 19.27
N GLU A 177 6.81 15.20 20.58
CA GLU A 177 7.47 16.35 21.18
C GLU A 177 8.96 16.42 20.73
N GLY A 178 9.37 17.58 20.28
CA GLY A 178 10.71 17.83 19.79
C GLY A 178 11.04 17.26 18.41
N ALA A 179 10.14 16.54 17.78
CA ALA A 179 10.37 16.04 16.41
C ALA A 179 10.44 17.21 15.41
N VAL A 180 11.30 17.07 14.39
CA VAL A 180 11.36 17.97 13.24
C VAL A 180 10.32 17.53 12.22
N SER A 181 9.36 18.39 11.91
CA SER A 181 8.34 18.05 10.89
C SER A 181 8.80 18.47 9.50
N VAL A 182 8.43 17.66 8.49
CA VAL A 182 8.58 18.04 7.08
C VAL A 182 7.85 19.35 6.78
N ALA A 183 6.69 19.58 7.42
CA ALA A 183 5.92 20.81 7.30
C ALA A 183 6.59 22.06 7.92
N ASP A 184 7.67 21.92 8.69
CA ASP A 184 8.46 23.05 9.20
C ASP A 184 9.32 23.71 8.09
N TYR A 185 9.54 23.01 6.98
CA TYR A 185 10.24 23.57 5.82
C TYR A 185 9.33 24.56 5.10
N GLN A 186 9.90 25.73 4.74
CA GLN A 186 9.11 26.81 4.16
C GLN A 186 8.38 26.41 2.88
N GLY A 187 7.06 26.47 2.91
CA GLY A 187 6.17 26.18 1.77
C GLY A 187 5.77 24.72 1.63
N ALA A 188 6.40 23.79 2.35
CA ALA A 188 6.04 22.37 2.29
C ALA A 188 4.68 22.10 2.95
N ARG A 189 3.84 21.35 2.28
CA ARG A 189 2.50 20.97 2.76
C ARG A 189 2.00 19.74 1.98
N PRO A 190 1.19 18.89 2.62
CA PRO A 190 0.63 17.72 1.93
C PRO A 190 -0.43 18.14 0.91
N ASP A 191 -0.77 17.22 0.01
CA ASP A 191 -1.91 17.25 -0.91
C ASP A 191 -1.90 18.39 -1.94
N ASP A 192 -0.73 18.99 -2.21
CA ASP A 192 -0.60 20.09 -3.17
C ASP A 192 0.07 19.72 -4.50
N GLY A 193 0.54 18.45 -4.63
CA GLY A 193 1.18 17.94 -5.83
C GLY A 193 2.59 18.51 -6.10
N VAL A 194 3.21 19.13 -5.10
CA VAL A 194 4.57 19.70 -5.21
C VAL A 194 5.60 18.75 -4.63
N ASP A 195 6.81 18.73 -5.23
CA ASP A 195 7.93 17.91 -4.76
C ASP A 195 8.46 18.40 -3.40
N ASP A 196 8.23 17.60 -2.35
CA ASP A 196 8.69 17.83 -0.98
C ASP A 196 10.04 17.18 -0.66
N SER A 197 10.78 16.70 -1.66
CA SER A 197 12.06 16.01 -1.42
C SER A 197 13.05 16.85 -0.62
N ASP A 198 13.13 18.17 -0.90
CA ASP A 198 14.01 19.09 -0.15
C ASP A 198 13.55 19.28 1.29
N ALA A 199 12.25 19.27 1.52
CA ALA A 199 11.68 19.40 2.87
C ALA A 199 12.02 18.18 3.74
N LEU A 200 11.89 16.97 3.20
CA LEU A 200 12.25 15.75 3.93
C LEU A 200 13.76 15.67 4.20
N ILE A 201 14.60 15.99 3.20
CA ILE A 201 16.06 16.01 3.38
C ILE A 201 16.45 17.06 4.43
N TRP A 202 15.87 18.25 4.39
CA TRP A 202 16.07 19.27 5.39
C TRP A 202 15.68 18.78 6.79
N ALA A 203 14.50 18.16 6.93
CA ALA A 203 14.03 17.64 8.22
C ALA A 203 14.96 16.56 8.78
N MET A 204 15.46 15.64 7.93
CA MET A 204 16.45 14.63 8.33
C MET A 204 17.76 15.26 8.82
N ASN A 205 18.27 16.28 8.13
CA ASN A 205 19.48 17.00 8.53
C ASN A 205 19.31 17.72 9.87
N GLN A 206 18.17 18.38 10.09
CA GLN A 206 17.86 19.03 11.36
C GLN A 206 17.71 18.01 12.49
N ALA A 207 16.94 16.94 12.27
CA ALA A 207 16.74 15.89 13.25
C ALA A 207 18.04 15.20 13.62
N ALA A 208 18.97 15.01 12.69
CA ALA A 208 20.26 14.36 12.95
C ALA A 208 21.09 15.04 14.03
N VAL A 209 20.96 16.35 14.21
CA VAL A 209 21.70 17.14 15.20
C VAL A 209 20.84 17.56 16.39
N THR A 210 19.55 17.25 16.40
CA THR A 210 18.61 17.62 17.47
C THR A 210 17.96 16.39 18.11
N SER A 211 16.69 16.13 17.77
CA SER A 211 15.83 15.14 18.42
C SER A 211 16.01 13.71 17.90
N LYS A 212 16.70 13.53 16.78
CA LYS A 212 16.78 12.27 16.03
C LYS A 212 15.44 11.79 15.44
N THR A 213 14.38 12.59 15.51
CA THR A 213 13.05 12.22 15.02
C THR A 213 12.57 13.20 13.95
N VAL A 214 12.22 12.66 12.79
CA VAL A 214 11.52 13.31 11.70
C VAL A 214 10.06 12.89 11.75
N TYR A 215 9.15 13.84 11.61
CA TYR A 215 7.71 13.60 11.53
C TYR A 215 7.17 14.01 10.17
N ILE A 216 6.45 13.10 9.53
CA ILE A 216 5.73 13.33 8.27
C ILE A 216 4.24 13.40 8.62
N PRO A 217 3.59 14.57 8.58
CA PRO A 217 2.17 14.71 8.92
C PRO A 217 1.24 13.88 8.03
N ALA A 218 -0.02 13.77 8.42
CA ALA A 218 -1.07 13.18 7.60
C ALA A 218 -1.22 13.92 6.26
N GLY A 219 -1.65 13.18 5.23
CA GLY A 219 -1.80 13.64 3.84
C GLY A 219 -0.76 13.02 2.90
N THR A 220 -0.82 13.38 1.64
CA THR A 220 0.10 12.91 0.60
C THR A 220 1.27 13.85 0.45
N TRP A 221 2.48 13.34 0.67
CA TRP A 221 3.75 14.04 0.51
C TRP A 221 4.46 13.48 -0.71
N GLU A 222 4.74 14.32 -1.71
CA GLU A 222 5.32 13.89 -2.97
C GLU A 222 6.84 14.05 -2.98
N PHE A 223 7.53 12.99 -3.46
CA PHE A 223 8.99 12.96 -3.53
C PHE A 223 9.44 12.65 -4.96
N GLY A 224 9.95 13.67 -5.65
CA GLY A 224 10.34 13.62 -7.06
C GLY A 224 11.67 12.90 -7.33
N ARG A 225 12.30 12.32 -6.32
CA ARG A 225 13.57 11.59 -6.44
C ARG A 225 13.77 10.58 -5.34
N LYS A 226 14.79 9.74 -5.48
CA LYS A 226 15.26 8.87 -4.39
C LYS A 226 15.71 9.70 -3.19
N ILE A 227 15.36 9.24 -2.01
CA ILE A 227 15.75 9.85 -0.74
C ILE A 227 16.85 9.01 -0.11
N GLY A 228 18.06 9.57 -0.04
CA GLY A 228 19.20 8.95 0.63
C GLY A 228 19.08 9.06 2.15
N LEU A 229 19.27 7.94 2.85
CA LEU A 229 19.35 7.90 4.30
C LEU A 229 20.84 7.95 4.69
N ASP A 230 21.30 9.13 5.12
CA ASP A 230 22.72 9.43 5.37
C ASP A 230 23.06 9.49 6.85
N HIS A 231 22.06 9.52 7.72
CA HIS A 231 22.23 9.70 9.17
C HIS A 231 21.81 8.46 9.95
N SER A 232 22.70 7.93 10.77
CA SER A 232 22.39 6.83 11.69
C SER A 232 21.55 7.29 12.89
N GLY A 233 20.71 6.38 13.39
CA GLY A 233 19.93 6.59 14.60
C GLY A 233 18.75 7.53 14.42
N LEU A 234 18.29 7.79 13.19
CA LEU A 234 17.09 8.55 12.93
C LEU A 234 15.82 7.69 13.09
N THR A 235 14.78 8.30 13.62
CA THR A 235 13.41 7.82 13.49
C THR A 235 12.69 8.69 12.47
N ILE A 236 12.10 8.08 11.43
CA ILE A 236 11.24 8.74 10.46
C ILE A 236 9.84 8.16 10.66
N GLN A 237 8.94 8.98 11.18
CA GLN A 237 7.61 8.57 11.60
C GLN A 237 6.54 9.35 10.86
N GLY A 238 5.58 8.63 10.28
CA GLY A 238 4.35 9.22 9.76
C GLY A 238 3.26 9.38 10.82
N ALA A 239 2.13 9.90 10.42
CA ALA A 239 0.95 10.02 11.27
C ALA A 239 0.12 8.72 11.35
N GLY A 240 0.60 7.63 10.78
CA GLY A 240 -0.06 6.33 10.72
C GLY A 240 -0.10 5.77 9.31
N MET A 241 -0.11 4.43 9.20
CA MET A 241 -0.12 3.73 7.91
C MET A 241 -1.40 3.95 7.09
N TRP A 242 -2.44 4.52 7.69
CA TRP A 242 -3.68 4.94 7.03
C TRP A 242 -3.73 6.43 6.72
N HIS A 243 -2.82 7.22 7.26
CA HIS A 243 -2.91 8.69 7.28
C HIS A 243 -1.81 9.39 6.50
N THR A 244 -0.58 8.87 6.52
CA THR A 244 0.55 9.48 5.80
C THR A 244 0.88 8.69 4.56
N ASN A 245 0.75 9.32 3.40
CA ASN A 245 1.19 8.79 2.11
C ASN A 245 2.56 9.36 1.74
N VAL A 246 3.56 8.50 1.67
CA VAL A 246 4.88 8.80 1.11
C VAL A 246 4.87 8.42 -0.36
N ARG A 247 4.55 9.40 -1.24
CA ARG A 247 4.36 9.16 -2.66
C ARG A 247 5.60 9.52 -3.46
N PHE A 248 6.15 8.55 -4.19
CA PHE A 248 7.27 8.81 -5.09
C PHE A 248 6.78 9.12 -6.51
N THR A 249 7.24 10.25 -7.05
CA THR A 249 6.82 10.78 -8.36
C THR A 249 8.01 11.02 -9.30
N SER A 250 9.13 10.31 -9.07
CA SER A 250 10.36 10.47 -9.84
C SER A 250 10.17 10.12 -11.31
N ASP A 251 10.65 10.98 -12.20
CA ASP A 251 10.77 10.73 -13.63
C ASP A 251 12.20 10.31 -14.06
N GLN A 252 13.09 10.12 -13.08
CA GLN A 252 14.49 9.80 -13.32
C GLN A 252 14.72 8.28 -13.46
N ALA A 253 15.75 7.91 -14.20
CA ALA A 253 16.19 6.53 -14.27
C ALA A 253 16.48 5.97 -12.88
N GLY A 254 15.99 4.76 -12.61
CA GLY A 254 16.05 4.14 -11.30
C GLY A 254 14.93 4.51 -10.34
N GLY A 255 13.96 5.32 -10.79
CA GLY A 255 12.72 5.61 -10.05
C GLY A 255 12.90 6.34 -8.72
N GLY A 256 11.97 6.07 -7.78
CA GLY A 256 11.94 6.63 -6.43
C GLY A 256 12.22 5.58 -5.35
N GLY A 257 12.11 6.00 -4.10
CA GLY A 257 12.25 5.18 -2.91
C GLY A 257 13.32 5.67 -1.94
N PHE A 258 13.43 5.00 -0.79
CA PHE A 258 14.47 5.25 0.21
C PHE A 258 15.71 4.40 -0.06
N VAL A 259 16.89 5.00 0.08
CA VAL A 259 18.15 4.31 -0.12
C VAL A 259 19.01 4.41 1.15
N PHE A 260 19.24 3.27 1.81
CA PHE A 260 20.19 3.19 2.93
C PHE A 260 21.61 3.29 2.40
N ASN A 261 22.31 4.36 2.74
CA ASN A 261 23.70 4.54 2.38
C ASN A 261 24.61 3.67 3.26
N ARG A 262 25.74 3.25 2.70
CA ARG A 262 26.65 2.32 3.35
C ARG A 262 27.10 2.84 4.71
N GLY A 263 26.93 2.01 5.74
CA GLY A 263 27.34 2.32 7.12
C GLY A 263 26.26 3.01 7.96
N VAL A 264 25.12 3.35 7.36
CA VAL A 264 23.97 3.91 8.09
C VAL A 264 23.21 2.79 8.78
N GLY A 265 22.98 2.92 10.09
CA GLY A 265 22.24 1.95 10.89
C GLY A 265 21.47 2.60 12.03
N GLY A 266 20.68 1.79 12.75
CA GLY A 266 19.84 2.27 13.85
C GLY A 266 18.69 3.19 13.38
N VAL A 267 18.35 3.14 12.09
CA VAL A 267 17.24 3.92 11.53
C VAL A 267 15.92 3.19 11.79
N THR A 268 14.93 3.90 12.28
CA THR A 268 13.55 3.41 12.37
C THR A 268 12.67 4.17 11.39
N MET A 269 11.92 3.44 10.55
CA MET A 269 10.92 4.00 9.65
C MET A 269 9.57 3.36 9.99
N THR A 270 8.56 4.18 10.29
CA THR A 270 7.31 3.67 10.85
C THR A 270 6.10 4.56 10.55
N ASP A 271 4.92 3.95 10.57
CA ASP A 271 3.62 4.62 10.60
C ASP A 271 3.30 5.46 9.36
N PHE A 272 3.54 4.94 8.17
CA PHE A 272 3.15 5.53 6.89
C PHE A 272 2.88 4.44 5.85
N TYR A 273 2.26 4.83 4.73
CA TYR A 273 2.21 3.98 3.55
C TYR A 273 2.96 4.62 2.38
N MET A 274 3.36 3.79 1.42
CA MET A 274 4.12 4.22 0.26
C MET A 274 3.30 4.00 -1.02
N SER A 275 3.34 4.98 -1.91
CA SER A 275 2.73 4.88 -3.23
C SER A 275 3.62 5.49 -4.30
N SER A 276 3.21 5.36 -5.56
CA SER A 276 3.94 5.95 -6.68
C SER A 276 2.98 6.43 -7.77
N ASN A 277 3.53 7.16 -8.73
CA ASN A 277 2.83 7.58 -9.95
C ASN A 277 3.14 6.65 -11.14
N LEU A 278 3.57 5.41 -10.88
CA LEU A 278 3.89 4.46 -11.95
C LEU A 278 2.67 4.19 -12.83
N THR A 279 2.89 4.28 -14.14
CA THR A 279 1.92 3.90 -15.18
C THR A 279 2.45 2.79 -16.08
N SER A 280 3.63 2.27 -15.77
CA SER A 280 4.27 1.14 -16.46
C SER A 280 5.26 0.47 -15.51
N ARG A 281 5.33 -0.84 -15.54
CA ARG A 281 6.33 -1.63 -14.81
C ARG A 281 7.62 -1.84 -15.57
N PHE A 282 7.71 -1.35 -16.80
CA PHE A 282 8.87 -1.50 -17.67
C PHE A 282 9.65 -0.21 -17.84
N GLY A 283 10.93 -0.36 -18.17
CA GLY A 283 11.84 0.74 -18.44
C GLY A 283 12.58 1.24 -17.20
N GLU A 284 13.59 2.07 -17.45
CA GLU A 284 14.49 2.55 -16.39
C GLU A 284 13.81 3.44 -15.35
N LYS A 285 12.77 4.18 -15.75
CA LYS A 285 12.01 5.06 -14.87
C LYS A 285 11.05 4.28 -13.95
N ALA A 286 10.67 3.06 -14.31
CA ALA A 286 9.79 2.20 -13.54
C ALA A 286 10.51 1.43 -12.42
N GLN A 287 11.80 1.64 -12.19
CA GLN A 287 12.59 0.93 -11.20
C GLN A 287 12.44 1.49 -9.77
N TYR A 288 11.22 1.67 -9.35
CA TYR A 288 10.91 2.09 -7.99
C TYR A 288 11.26 0.97 -7.00
N LYS A 289 11.75 1.38 -5.84
CA LYS A 289 12.02 0.46 -4.72
C LYS A 289 11.57 1.15 -3.46
N GLY A 290 10.69 0.53 -2.69
CA GLY A 290 10.31 1.07 -1.38
C GLY A 290 11.56 1.36 -0.56
N PHE A 291 12.38 0.33 -0.37
CA PHE A 291 13.66 0.42 0.34
C PHE A 291 14.77 -0.27 -0.44
N ALA A 292 15.92 0.37 -0.54
CA ALA A 292 17.10 -0.15 -1.25
C ALA A 292 18.38 0.13 -0.46
N GLY A 293 19.50 -0.49 -0.89
CA GLY A 293 20.82 -0.27 -0.30
C GLY A 293 21.16 -1.28 0.78
N SER A 294 22.05 -0.88 1.69
CA SER A 294 22.58 -1.76 2.75
C SER A 294 22.29 -1.16 4.11
N ALA A 295 21.16 -1.53 4.67
CA ALA A 295 20.80 -1.12 6.03
C ALA A 295 21.80 -1.69 7.05
N GLY A 296 22.29 -0.83 7.93
CA GLY A 296 23.17 -1.22 9.03
C GLY A 296 22.43 -1.88 10.19
N ALA A 297 23.16 -2.34 11.19
CA ALA A 297 22.59 -2.97 12.37
C ALA A 297 21.55 -2.08 13.06
N ASN A 298 20.58 -2.72 13.72
CA ASN A 298 19.49 -2.07 14.48
C ASN A 298 18.59 -1.15 13.63
N THR A 299 18.55 -1.35 12.31
CA THR A 299 17.58 -0.69 11.43
C THR A 299 16.27 -1.45 11.47
N ARG A 300 15.16 -0.72 11.56
CA ARG A 300 13.80 -1.26 11.62
C ARG A 300 12.87 -0.52 10.66
N VAL A 301 12.06 -1.28 9.93
CA VAL A 301 10.90 -0.78 9.20
C VAL A 301 9.68 -1.51 9.76
N ALA A 302 8.70 -0.78 10.24
CA ALA A 302 7.53 -1.34 10.89
C ALA A 302 6.29 -0.46 10.66
N ASN A 303 5.08 -1.04 10.65
CA ASN A 303 3.83 -0.33 10.39
C ASN A 303 3.92 0.51 9.09
N VAL A 304 4.47 -0.09 8.05
CA VAL A 304 4.59 0.51 6.72
C VAL A 304 3.86 -0.40 5.74
N TRP A 305 2.99 0.21 4.95
CA TRP A 305 2.26 -0.44 3.86
C TRP A 305 2.93 -0.15 2.51
#